data_08c80097756d98a95c3dc845e51f91bf
#
_entry.id   08c80097756d98a95c3dc845e51f91bf
#
_cell.length_a   1.000
_cell.length_b   1.000
_cell.length_c   1.000
_cell.angle_alpha   90.00
_cell.angle_beta   90.00
_cell.angle_gamma   90.00
#
_symmetry.space_group_name_H-M   'P 1'
#
loop_
_entity.id
_entity.type
_entity.pdbx_description
1 polymer ?
#
loop_
_entity_poly.entity_id
_entity_poly.type
_entity_poly.pdbx_seq_one_letter_code
_entity_poly.pdbx_strand_id
1 'polypeptide(L)'
;MKENKLTIFINKPVKEVFEYSLESNNVPKWINSIKEEIPEERPVKLGTKLRNIGVDSQEWNKYEVIDFQPPRTFTLKRLNGDYFVKYTCTEKDNGTEFEYFECSEYGELDGLMEMSALDLLKELIEKEM
;
A
#
# COMPACT_ATOMS: atom_id res chain seq x y z
N MET A 1 -8.26 17.29 8.95
CA MET A 1 -7.80 16.23 8.05
C MET A 1 -6.28 16.27 7.89
N LYS A 2 -5.64 15.16 8.06
CA LYS A 2 -4.20 15.00 7.84
C LYS A 2 -3.99 14.05 6.67
N GLU A 3 -3.13 14.45 5.74
CA GLU A 3 -2.86 13.62 4.57
C GLU A 3 -1.39 13.67 4.18
N ASN A 4 -0.93 12.62 3.53
CA ASN A 4 0.43 12.49 3.04
C ASN A 4 0.39 11.82 1.66
N LYS A 5 1.05 12.43 0.70
CA LYS A 5 1.09 11.91 -0.67
C LYS A 5 2.54 11.84 -1.16
N LEU A 6 2.92 10.67 -1.63
CA LEU A 6 4.25 10.42 -2.18
C LEU A 6 4.12 9.79 -3.55
N THR A 7 5.00 10.16 -4.47
CA THR A 7 4.99 9.62 -5.83
C THR A 7 6.38 9.18 -6.23
N ILE A 8 6.47 8.11 -7.03
CA ILE A 8 7.74 7.64 -7.56
C ILE A 8 7.50 6.98 -8.93
N PHE A 9 8.47 7.11 -9.83
CA PHE A 9 8.43 6.41 -11.11
C PHE A 9 9.12 5.06 -10.97
N ILE A 10 8.45 4.01 -11.43
CA ILE A 10 8.98 2.63 -11.41
C ILE A 10 9.01 2.14 -12.85
N ASN A 11 10.17 1.72 -13.32
CA ASN A 11 10.38 1.32 -14.72
C ASN A 11 9.91 -0.12 -14.97
N LYS A 12 8.62 -0.35 -14.73
CA LYS A 12 7.95 -1.64 -14.97
C LYS A 12 6.49 -1.36 -15.31
N PRO A 13 5.82 -2.29 -16.03
CA PRO A 13 4.41 -2.11 -16.39
C PRO A 13 3.50 -1.96 -15.18
N VAL A 14 2.40 -1.23 -15.35
CA VAL A 14 1.45 -0.97 -14.26
C VAL A 14 0.95 -2.25 -13.61
N LYS A 15 0.73 -3.30 -14.38
CA LYS A 15 0.25 -4.57 -13.84
C LYS A 15 1.24 -5.16 -12.81
N GLU A 16 2.52 -5.15 -13.15
CA GLU A 16 3.54 -5.67 -12.24
C GLU A 16 3.66 -4.84 -10.97
N VAL A 17 3.66 -3.51 -11.13
CA VAL A 17 3.76 -2.60 -9.98
C VAL A 17 2.55 -2.75 -9.06
N PHE A 18 1.36 -2.79 -9.66
CA PHE A 18 0.13 -2.92 -8.90
C PHE A 18 0.11 -4.23 -8.11
N GLU A 19 0.37 -5.35 -8.79
CA GLU A 19 0.32 -6.67 -8.14
C GLU A 19 1.37 -6.81 -7.04
N TYR A 20 2.58 -6.32 -7.29
CA TYR A 20 3.64 -6.41 -6.28
C TYR A 20 3.32 -5.56 -5.05
N SER A 21 2.87 -4.33 -5.26
CA SER A 21 2.66 -3.39 -4.16
C SER A 21 1.54 -3.79 -3.22
N LEU A 22 0.49 -4.42 -3.73
CA LEU A 22 -0.64 -4.82 -2.90
C LEU A 22 -0.51 -6.23 -2.31
N GLU A 23 0.43 -7.04 -2.80
CA GLU A 23 0.60 -8.40 -2.30
C GLU A 23 1.06 -8.38 -0.85
N SER A 24 0.25 -8.94 0.04
CA SER A 24 0.51 -8.88 1.49
C SER A 24 1.84 -9.47 1.90
N ASN A 25 2.31 -10.52 1.21
CA ASN A 25 3.62 -11.12 1.50
C ASN A 25 4.78 -10.19 1.18
N ASN A 26 4.56 -9.21 0.29
CA ASN A 26 5.59 -8.26 -0.09
C ASN A 26 5.61 -7.02 0.79
N VAL A 27 4.47 -6.70 1.44
CA VAL A 27 4.33 -5.46 2.20
C VAL A 27 5.44 -5.25 3.23
N PRO A 28 5.80 -6.26 4.07
CA PRO A 28 6.89 -6.06 5.03
C PRO A 28 8.25 -5.83 4.39
N LYS A 29 8.41 -6.15 3.11
CA LYS A 29 9.68 -5.97 2.41
C LYS A 29 9.97 -4.52 2.08
N TRP A 30 8.94 -3.70 1.90
CA TRP A 30 9.12 -2.29 1.57
C TRP A 30 8.53 -1.34 2.61
N ILE A 31 7.59 -1.78 3.42
CA ILE A 31 7.07 -0.99 4.54
C ILE A 31 7.68 -1.53 5.83
N ASN A 32 8.81 -0.97 6.21
CA ASN A 32 9.61 -1.48 7.33
C ASN A 32 8.90 -1.47 8.68
N SER A 33 7.87 -0.64 8.83
CA SER A 33 7.10 -0.56 10.08
C SER A 33 6.10 -1.72 10.23
N ILE A 34 5.84 -2.46 9.15
CA ILE A 34 4.91 -3.59 9.17
C ILE A 34 5.71 -4.90 9.25
N LYS A 35 5.40 -5.69 10.27
CA LYS A 35 6.03 -7.00 10.47
C LYS A 35 5.39 -8.07 9.61
N GLU A 36 4.05 -8.05 9.53
CA GLU A 36 3.29 -9.08 8.83
C GLU A 36 1.95 -8.53 8.37
N GLU A 37 1.48 -8.98 7.21
CA GLU A 37 0.15 -8.65 6.72
C GLU A 37 -0.51 -9.91 6.19
N ILE A 38 -1.77 -10.16 6.59
CA ILE A 38 -2.50 -11.37 6.24
C ILE A 38 -3.87 -11.02 5.71
N PRO A 39 -4.19 -11.34 4.44
CA PRO A 39 -5.54 -11.17 3.92
C PRO A 39 -6.42 -12.35 4.32
N GLU A 40 -7.72 -12.12 4.47
CA GLU A 40 -8.66 -13.18 4.79
C GLU A 40 -8.92 -14.09 3.59
N GLU A 41 -8.67 -13.60 2.37
CA GLU A 41 -8.82 -14.40 1.17
C GLU A 41 -7.85 -13.96 0.09
N ARG A 42 -7.57 -14.83 -0.86
CA ARG A 42 -6.73 -14.56 -2.03
C ARG A 42 -7.42 -15.09 -3.28
N PRO A 43 -7.34 -14.33 -4.39
CA PRO A 43 -6.78 -12.98 -4.50
C PRO A 43 -7.66 -11.97 -3.78
N VAL A 44 -7.05 -10.86 -3.36
CA VAL A 44 -7.81 -9.77 -2.74
C VAL A 44 -8.71 -9.13 -3.79
N LYS A 45 -9.85 -8.62 -3.33
CA LYS A 45 -10.86 -7.99 -4.19
C LYS A 45 -11.62 -6.97 -3.35
N LEU A 46 -12.58 -6.29 -3.97
CA LEU A 46 -13.43 -5.35 -3.24
C LEU A 46 -14.13 -6.08 -2.08
N GLY A 47 -14.05 -5.52 -0.89
CA GLY A 47 -14.66 -6.10 0.30
C GLY A 47 -13.77 -7.05 1.08
N THR A 48 -12.65 -7.47 0.52
CA THR A 48 -11.72 -8.34 1.25
C THR A 48 -11.19 -7.63 2.48
N LYS A 49 -11.18 -8.34 3.60
CA LYS A 49 -10.57 -7.83 4.83
C LYS A 49 -9.18 -8.40 4.98
N LEU A 50 -8.30 -7.58 5.56
CA LEU A 50 -6.95 -8.02 5.88
C LEU A 50 -6.52 -7.40 7.20
N ARG A 51 -5.46 -7.94 7.78
CA ARG A 51 -4.91 -7.40 9.01
C ARG A 51 -3.41 -7.31 8.91
N ASN A 52 -2.83 -6.33 9.60
CA ASN A 52 -1.39 -6.25 9.71
C ASN A 52 -0.99 -5.88 11.13
N ILE A 53 0.28 -6.14 11.45
CA ILE A 53 0.84 -5.84 12.75
C ILE A 53 2.18 -5.13 12.54
N GLY A 54 2.42 -4.09 13.34
CA GLY A 54 3.67 -3.35 13.30
C GLY A 54 4.80 -4.09 13.98
N VAL A 55 6.04 -3.75 13.62
CA VAL A 55 7.23 -4.39 14.21
C VAL A 55 7.34 -4.17 15.71
N ASP A 56 6.82 -3.05 16.20
CA ASP A 56 6.88 -2.70 17.62
C ASP A 56 5.51 -2.82 18.30
N SER A 57 4.59 -3.55 17.71
CA SER A 57 3.22 -3.66 18.21
C SER A 57 2.87 -5.10 18.52
N GLN A 58 1.94 -5.28 19.44
CA GLN A 58 1.35 -6.59 19.75
C GLN A 58 -0.12 -6.62 19.33
N GLU A 59 -0.61 -5.55 18.70
CA GLU A 59 -2.00 -5.45 18.27
C GLU A 59 -2.10 -5.48 16.76
N TRP A 60 -3.08 -6.25 16.27
CA TRP A 60 -3.39 -6.33 14.85
C TRP A 60 -4.34 -5.19 14.45
N ASN A 61 -4.02 -4.52 13.37
CA ASN A 61 -4.89 -3.53 12.75
C ASN A 61 -5.66 -4.21 11.61
N LYS A 62 -6.97 -3.99 11.56
CA LYS A 62 -7.82 -4.59 10.54
C LYS A 62 -8.24 -3.55 9.52
N TYR A 63 -8.27 -3.97 8.26
CA TYR A 63 -8.60 -3.12 7.12
C TYR A 63 -9.58 -3.83 6.19
N GLU A 64 -10.26 -3.03 5.39
CA GLU A 64 -11.13 -3.54 4.34
C GLU A 64 -10.77 -2.87 3.02
N VAL A 65 -10.77 -3.64 1.93
CA VAL A 65 -10.57 -3.11 0.58
C VAL A 65 -11.86 -2.42 0.16
N ILE A 66 -11.85 -1.09 0.10
CA ILE A 66 -13.04 -0.30 -0.21
C ILE A 66 -13.05 0.20 -1.65
N ASP A 67 -11.95 0.07 -2.37
CA ASP A 67 -11.83 0.41 -3.78
C ASP A 67 -10.81 -0.55 -4.41
N PHE A 68 -11.17 -1.15 -5.53
CA PHE A 68 -10.31 -2.12 -6.20
C PHE A 68 -10.55 -2.08 -7.70
N GLN A 69 -9.67 -1.41 -8.41
CA GLN A 69 -9.76 -1.22 -9.86
C GLN A 69 -8.40 -1.57 -10.49
N PRO A 70 -8.09 -2.88 -10.59
CA PRO A 70 -6.79 -3.28 -11.16
C PRO A 70 -6.67 -2.89 -12.62
N PRO A 71 -5.50 -2.51 -13.08
CA PRO A 71 -4.27 -2.35 -12.32
C PRO A 71 -4.01 -0.91 -11.88
N ARG A 72 -5.04 -0.15 -11.58
CA ARG A 72 -4.95 1.29 -11.32
C ARG A 72 -5.01 1.69 -9.86
N THR A 73 -6.05 1.28 -9.15
CA THR A 73 -6.26 1.76 -7.77
C THR A 73 -6.62 0.66 -6.81
N PHE A 74 -6.21 0.88 -5.57
CA PHE A 74 -6.45 -0.04 -4.48
C PHE A 74 -6.49 0.80 -3.21
N THR A 75 -7.61 0.74 -2.48
CA THR A 75 -7.78 1.53 -1.25
C THR A 75 -8.13 0.64 -0.08
N LEU A 76 -7.39 0.79 1.00
CA LEU A 76 -7.64 0.13 2.27
C LEU A 76 -8.16 1.14 3.28
N LYS A 77 -9.23 0.79 3.97
CA LYS A 77 -9.75 1.61 5.07
C LYS A 77 -9.65 0.82 6.37
N ARG A 78 -9.14 1.47 7.41
CA ARG A 78 -9.03 0.86 8.74
C ARG A 78 -10.44 0.70 9.33
N LEU A 79 -10.72 -0.47 9.87
CA LEU A 79 -12.06 -0.75 10.41
C LEU A 79 -12.35 0.00 11.71
N ASN A 80 -11.31 0.28 12.50
CA ASN A 80 -11.45 0.99 13.78
C ASN A 80 -10.91 2.40 13.67
N GLY A 81 -11.50 3.22 12.82
CA GLY A 81 -11.06 4.59 12.68
C GLY A 81 -11.29 5.15 11.31
N ASP A 82 -10.67 6.27 11.05
CA ASP A 82 -10.86 7.04 9.82
C ASP A 82 -9.64 7.02 8.89
N TYR A 83 -8.64 6.22 9.24
CA TYR A 83 -7.43 6.13 8.42
C TYR A 83 -7.67 5.29 7.17
N PHE A 84 -7.20 5.80 6.04
CA PHE A 84 -7.18 4.99 4.82
C PHE A 84 -5.91 5.26 4.02
N VAL A 85 -5.56 4.31 3.17
CA VAL A 85 -4.41 4.41 2.30
C VAL A 85 -4.83 3.98 0.90
N LYS A 86 -4.37 4.73 -0.10
CA LYS A 86 -4.70 4.46 -1.50
C LYS A 86 -3.42 4.39 -2.32
N TYR A 87 -3.33 3.33 -3.13
CA TYR A 87 -2.28 3.18 -4.13
C TYR A 87 -2.88 3.51 -5.50
N THR A 88 -2.19 4.33 -6.27
CA THR A 88 -2.60 4.65 -7.64
C THR A 88 -1.43 4.39 -8.58
N CYS A 89 -1.67 3.56 -9.59
CA CYS A 89 -0.69 3.25 -10.62
C CYS A 89 -1.15 3.87 -11.93
N THR A 90 -0.33 4.77 -12.48
CA THR A 90 -0.63 5.43 -13.74
C THR A 90 0.46 5.10 -14.76
N GLU A 91 0.07 4.67 -15.95
CA GLU A 91 1.04 4.41 -17.00
C GLU A 91 1.70 5.70 -17.43
N LYS A 92 3.04 5.68 -17.52
CA LYS A 92 3.81 6.85 -17.89
C LYS A 92 5.16 6.39 -18.47
N ASP A 93 5.49 6.85 -19.68
CA ASP A 93 6.80 6.59 -20.30
C ASP A 93 7.20 5.10 -20.28
N ASN A 94 6.25 4.23 -20.63
CA ASN A 94 6.43 2.76 -20.64
C ASN A 94 6.69 2.14 -19.27
N GLY A 95 6.45 2.91 -18.22
CA GLY A 95 6.56 2.46 -16.84
C GLY A 95 5.34 2.89 -16.05
N THR A 96 5.53 3.09 -14.77
CA THR A 96 4.44 3.40 -13.85
C THR A 96 4.80 4.57 -12.95
N GLU A 97 3.91 5.54 -12.86
CA GLU A 97 3.93 6.51 -11.78
C GLU A 97 3.12 5.90 -10.64
N PHE A 98 3.77 5.59 -9.54
CA PHE A 98 3.14 5.01 -8.36
C PHE A 98 2.91 6.11 -7.33
N GLU A 99 1.67 6.26 -6.89
CA GLU A 99 1.31 7.21 -5.85
C GLU A 99 0.83 6.50 -4.61
N TYR A 100 1.42 6.85 -3.48
CA TYR A 100 0.99 6.39 -2.17
C TYR A 100 0.31 7.57 -1.48
N PHE A 101 -0.95 7.39 -1.11
CA PHE A 101 -1.73 8.44 -0.44
C PHE A 101 -2.28 7.86 0.87
N GLU A 102 -2.08 8.57 1.98
CA GLU A 102 -2.67 8.19 3.25
C GLU A 102 -3.36 9.39 3.87
N CYS A 103 -4.44 9.13 4.58
CA CYS A 103 -5.27 10.17 5.14
C CYS A 103 -5.93 9.73 6.43
N SER A 104 -6.00 10.64 7.39
CA SER A 104 -6.80 10.47 8.60
C SER A 104 -7.68 11.70 8.73
N GLU A 105 -8.98 11.51 8.82
CA GLU A 105 -9.95 12.61 8.80
C GLU A 105 -9.97 13.38 10.12
N TYR A 106 -9.92 12.66 11.24
CA TYR A 106 -10.07 13.26 12.56
C TYR A 106 -8.86 13.09 13.47
N GLY A 107 -7.92 12.23 13.11
CA GLY A 107 -6.78 11.91 13.94
C GLY A 107 -5.47 12.48 13.41
N GLU A 108 -4.41 12.13 14.12
CA GLU A 108 -3.07 12.42 13.68
C GLU A 108 -2.57 11.24 12.85
N LEU A 109 -1.72 11.51 11.87
CA LEU A 109 -1.03 10.46 11.13
C LEU A 109 0.25 10.12 11.88
N ASP A 110 0.19 9.08 12.69
CA ASP A 110 1.37 8.58 13.37
C ASP A 110 2.20 7.75 12.38
N GLY A 111 3.49 8.04 12.32
CA GLY A 111 4.37 7.28 11.46
C GLY A 111 4.07 7.45 9.98
N LEU A 112 4.12 8.70 9.50
CA LEU A 112 3.94 9.00 8.08
C LEU A 112 4.87 8.16 7.21
N MET A 113 4.33 7.67 6.08
CA MET A 113 5.14 6.97 5.10
C MET A 113 6.23 7.90 4.57
N GLU A 114 7.43 7.38 4.42
CA GLU A 114 8.58 8.14 3.92
C GLU A 114 8.97 7.69 2.53
N MET A 115 9.61 8.59 1.78
CA MET A 115 10.08 8.26 0.42
C MET A 115 11.03 7.06 0.41
N SER A 116 11.76 6.83 1.47
CA SER A 116 12.67 5.68 1.56
C SER A 116 11.92 4.36 1.34
N ALA A 117 10.66 4.26 1.77
CA ALA A 117 9.85 3.06 1.52
C ALA A 117 9.54 2.91 0.03
N LEU A 118 9.19 4.01 -0.63
CA LEU A 118 8.91 3.99 -2.06
C LEU A 118 10.19 3.69 -2.87
N ASP A 119 11.32 4.24 -2.45
CA ASP A 119 12.61 3.94 -3.07
C ASP A 119 12.92 2.44 -2.99
N LEU A 120 12.63 1.84 -1.85
CA LEU A 120 12.84 0.41 -1.66
C LEU A 120 11.87 -0.41 -2.51
N LEU A 121 10.60 0.00 -2.58
CA LEU A 121 9.61 -0.64 -3.44
C LEU A 121 10.07 -0.63 -4.90
N LYS A 122 10.52 0.52 -5.38
CA LYS A 122 11.05 0.66 -6.74
C LYS A 122 12.22 -0.30 -6.98
N GLU A 123 13.16 -0.33 -6.06
CA GLU A 123 14.33 -1.21 -6.17
C GLU A 123 13.91 -2.68 -6.23
N LEU A 124 12.99 -3.09 -5.37
CA LEU A 124 12.53 -4.48 -5.33
C LEU A 124 11.82 -4.87 -6.62
N ILE A 125 10.94 -4.03 -7.13
CA ILE A 125 10.19 -4.33 -8.35
C ILE A 125 11.10 -4.36 -9.57
N GLU A 126 12.01 -3.39 -9.68
CA GLU A 126 12.90 -3.32 -10.85
C GLU A 126 13.93 -4.45 -10.89
N LYS A 127 14.22 -5.06 -9.75
CA LYS A 127 15.10 -6.23 -9.70
C LYS A 127 14.40 -7.53 -10.03
N GLU A 128 13.10 -7.57 -9.87
CA GLU A 128 12.30 -8.77 -10.18
C GLU A 128 12.15 -8.86 -11.69
N MET A 129 12.84 -9.78 -12.28
CA MET A 129 12.89 -9.92 -13.74
C MET A 129 12.10 -11.15 -14.18
#